data_a1a3dc12f7ae11828aaaf635e5a982ed
#
_entry.id   a1a3dc12f7ae11828aaaf635e5a982ed
#
_cell.length_a   1.000
_cell.length_b   1.000
_cell.length_c   1.000
_cell.angle_alpha   90.00
_cell.angle_beta   90.00
_cell.angle_gamma   90.00
#
_symmetry.space_group_name_H-M   'P 1'
#
loop_
_entity.id
_entity.type
_entity.pdbx_description
1 polymer ?
#
loop_
_entity_poly.entity_id
_entity_poly.type
_entity_poly.pdbx_seq_one_letter_code
_entity_poly.pdbx_strand_id
1 'polypeptide(L)'
;MNPPAWIYVVAGPNGAGKSTLARMLLPDVPVVNPDDLARTINPAAPEAAAFAAGRQALAQVQEHLDAGRSFGVETTLAGRWIFRVMKQASGEGAA
;
A
#
# COMPACT_ATOMS: atom_id res chain seq x y z
N MET A 1 0.79 -16.88 21.10
CA MET A 1 0.65 -15.43 20.81
C MET A 1 1.41 -15.10 19.55
N ASN A 2 0.72 -14.49 18.59
CA ASN A 2 1.38 -14.10 17.35
C ASN A 2 2.24 -12.86 17.60
N PRO A 3 3.41 -12.77 16.93
CA PRO A 3 4.19 -11.54 16.99
C PRO A 3 3.39 -10.36 16.42
N PRO A 4 3.64 -9.14 16.86
CA PRO A 4 2.95 -7.98 16.31
C PRO A 4 3.26 -7.85 14.82
N ALA A 5 2.22 -7.50 14.05
CA ALA A 5 2.38 -7.20 12.65
C ALA A 5 2.90 -5.76 12.49
N TRP A 6 3.72 -5.54 11.47
CA TRP A 6 4.30 -4.25 11.17
C TRP A 6 3.79 -3.75 9.83
N ILE A 7 3.55 -2.45 9.76
CA ILE A 7 3.26 -1.78 8.50
C ILE A 7 4.47 -0.92 8.16
N TYR A 8 5.12 -1.24 7.05
CA TYR A 8 6.29 -0.49 6.58
C TYR A 8 5.83 0.52 5.54
N VAL A 9 6.20 1.78 5.71
CA VAL A 9 5.83 2.84 4.78
C VAL A 9 7.07 3.29 4.00
N VAL A 10 7.02 3.14 2.68
CA VAL A 10 8.05 3.64 1.78
C VAL A 10 7.46 4.85 1.05
N ALA A 11 7.90 6.04 1.43
CA ALA A 11 7.34 7.29 0.95
C ALA A 11 8.36 8.08 0.16
N GLY A 12 7.89 8.80 -0.84
CA GLY A 12 8.73 9.66 -1.65
C GLY A 12 8.10 9.94 -3.01
N PRO A 13 8.61 10.94 -3.73
CA PRO A 13 8.10 11.27 -5.05
C PRO A 13 8.38 10.16 -6.05
N ASN A 14 7.63 10.15 -7.16
CA ASN A 14 7.90 9.24 -8.27
C ASN A 14 9.32 9.47 -8.79
N GLY A 15 10.00 8.36 -9.14
CA GLY A 15 11.38 8.44 -9.62
C GLY A 15 12.43 8.47 -8.53
N ALA A 16 12.04 8.40 -7.26
CA ALA A 16 12.98 8.40 -6.14
C ALA A 16 13.53 7.01 -5.79
N GLY A 17 13.20 5.98 -6.58
CA GLY A 17 13.69 4.63 -6.33
C GLY A 17 12.97 3.88 -5.22
N LYS A 18 11.73 4.26 -4.89
CA LYS A 18 10.96 3.64 -3.80
C LYS A 18 10.81 2.13 -3.97
N SER A 19 10.46 1.67 -5.18
CA SER A 19 10.27 0.24 -5.44
C SER A 19 11.56 -0.55 -5.27
N THR A 20 12.68 0.01 -5.72
CA THR A 20 13.98 -0.61 -5.54
C THR A 20 14.34 -0.71 -4.07
N LEU A 21 14.13 0.38 -3.34
CA LEU A 21 14.42 0.42 -1.91
C LEU A 21 13.53 -0.59 -1.16
N ALA A 22 12.24 -0.64 -1.48
CA ALA A 22 11.33 -1.57 -0.84
C ALA A 22 11.76 -3.03 -1.05
N ARG A 23 12.18 -3.40 -2.27
CA ARG A 23 12.67 -4.75 -2.55
C ARG A 23 13.93 -5.08 -1.77
N MET A 24 14.81 -4.11 -1.61
CA MET A 24 16.07 -4.32 -0.88
C MET A 24 15.85 -4.46 0.63
N LEU A 25 14.97 -3.64 1.19
CA LEU A 25 14.74 -3.60 2.64
C LEU A 25 13.68 -4.60 3.10
N LEU A 26 12.73 -4.94 2.23
CA LEU A 26 11.59 -5.77 2.58
C LEU A 26 11.43 -6.92 1.57
N PRO A 27 12.47 -7.79 1.42
CA PRO A 27 12.42 -8.81 0.36
C PRO A 27 11.34 -9.87 0.56
N ASP A 28 10.96 -10.13 1.81
CA ASP A 28 10.02 -11.19 2.16
C ASP A 28 8.64 -10.66 2.59
N VAL A 29 8.42 -9.37 2.41
CA VAL A 29 7.19 -8.71 2.88
C VAL A 29 6.40 -8.24 1.66
N PRO A 30 5.10 -8.57 1.55
CA PRO A 30 4.29 -8.05 0.45
C PRO A 30 4.16 -6.54 0.55
N VAL A 31 4.22 -5.88 -0.59
CA VAL A 31 4.13 -4.42 -0.67
C VAL A 31 2.92 -4.04 -1.51
N VAL A 32 2.08 -3.19 -0.94
CA VAL A 32 0.90 -2.65 -1.63
C VAL A 32 1.29 -1.32 -2.28
N ASN A 33 1.14 -1.26 -3.61
CA ASN A 33 1.50 -0.08 -4.39
C ASN A 33 0.35 0.29 -5.32
N PRO A 34 -0.42 1.36 -5.00
CA PRO A 34 -1.55 1.76 -5.84
C PRO A 34 -1.16 2.12 -7.27
N ASP A 35 0.03 2.67 -7.48
CA ASP A 35 0.48 3.05 -8.83
C ASP A 35 0.71 1.80 -9.70
N ASP A 36 1.27 0.74 -9.13
CA ASP A 36 1.43 -0.53 -9.84
C ASP A 36 0.08 -1.15 -10.17
N LEU A 37 -0.87 -1.08 -9.24
CA LEU A 37 -2.22 -1.56 -9.48
C LEU A 37 -2.89 -0.79 -10.61
N ALA A 38 -2.73 0.53 -10.64
CA ALA A 38 -3.28 1.36 -11.71
C ALA A 38 -2.69 0.97 -13.07
N ARG A 39 -1.39 0.73 -13.14
CA ARG A 39 -0.74 0.30 -14.39
C ARG A 39 -1.21 -1.08 -14.84
N THR A 40 -1.51 -1.96 -13.89
CA THR A 40 -2.04 -3.28 -14.20
C THR A 40 -3.48 -3.20 -14.74
N ILE A 41 -4.31 -2.31 -14.16
CA ILE A 41 -5.70 -2.14 -14.58
C ILE A 41 -5.79 -1.48 -15.95
N ASN A 42 -5.01 -0.42 -16.16
CA ASN A 42 -5.03 0.32 -17.43
C ASN A 42 -3.61 0.76 -17.80
N PRO A 43 -2.84 -0.10 -18.50
CA PRO A 43 -1.47 0.23 -18.86
C PRO A 43 -1.33 1.47 -19.76
N ALA A 44 -2.34 1.72 -20.61
CA ALA A 44 -2.31 2.85 -21.55
C ALA A 44 -2.55 4.18 -20.85
N ALA A 45 -3.34 4.18 -19.78
CA ALA A 45 -3.70 5.40 -19.06
C ALA A 45 -3.90 5.07 -17.57
N PRO A 46 -2.81 4.83 -16.82
CA PRO A 46 -2.92 4.44 -15.41
C PRO A 46 -3.69 5.44 -14.56
N GLU A 47 -3.59 6.72 -14.87
CA GLU A 47 -4.31 7.77 -14.14
C GLU A 47 -5.83 7.62 -14.23
N ALA A 48 -6.33 7.00 -15.31
CA ALA A 48 -7.77 6.72 -15.45
C ALA A 48 -8.21 5.60 -14.50
N ALA A 49 -7.29 4.78 -14.03
CA ALA A 49 -7.57 3.66 -13.13
C ALA A 49 -7.28 4.01 -11.67
N ALA A 50 -6.91 5.25 -11.36
CA ALA A 50 -6.45 5.61 -10.01
C ALA A 50 -7.48 5.30 -8.92
N PHE A 51 -8.75 5.55 -9.18
CA PHE A 51 -9.81 5.29 -8.20
C PHE A 51 -9.97 3.79 -7.93
N ALA A 52 -10.04 2.99 -9.00
CA ALA A 52 -10.16 1.55 -8.87
C ALA A 52 -8.92 0.94 -8.20
N ALA A 53 -7.74 1.43 -8.56
CA ALA A 53 -6.48 0.99 -7.96
C ALA A 53 -6.45 1.31 -6.45
N GLY A 54 -6.92 2.49 -6.06
CA GLY A 54 -7.00 2.86 -4.66
C GLY A 54 -7.91 1.93 -3.86
N ARG A 55 -9.05 1.56 -4.43
CA ARG A 55 -9.95 0.62 -3.77
C ARG A 55 -9.33 -0.77 -3.64
N GLN A 56 -8.66 -1.26 -4.70
CA GLN A 56 -7.98 -2.54 -4.64
C GLN A 56 -6.85 -2.53 -3.61
N ALA A 57 -6.10 -1.44 -3.56
CA ALA A 57 -5.02 -1.30 -2.60
C ALA A 57 -5.54 -1.37 -1.16
N LEU A 58 -6.65 -0.68 -0.87
CA LEU A 58 -7.25 -0.74 0.47
C LEU A 58 -7.78 -2.13 0.79
N ALA A 59 -8.31 -2.85 -0.20
CA ALA A 59 -8.74 -4.24 -0.01
C ALA A 59 -7.56 -5.15 0.32
N GLN A 60 -6.41 -4.97 -0.34
CA GLN A 60 -5.20 -5.72 -0.04
C GLN A 60 -4.70 -5.42 1.37
N VAL A 61 -4.74 -4.16 1.78
CA VAL A 61 -4.38 -3.76 3.14
C VAL A 61 -5.27 -4.50 4.14
N GLN A 62 -6.58 -4.54 3.89
CA GLN A 62 -7.51 -5.21 4.79
C GLN A 62 -7.23 -6.71 4.89
N GLU A 63 -6.91 -7.35 3.75
CA GLU A 63 -6.53 -8.76 3.76
C GLU A 63 -5.31 -9.03 4.64
N HIS A 64 -4.29 -8.18 4.55
CA HIS A 64 -3.10 -8.34 5.38
C HIS A 64 -3.40 -8.12 6.86
N LEU A 65 -4.23 -7.12 7.18
CA LEU A 65 -4.64 -6.85 8.54
C LEU A 65 -5.43 -8.02 9.13
N ASP A 66 -6.38 -8.54 8.36
CA ASP A 66 -7.21 -9.66 8.80
C ASP A 66 -6.38 -10.93 9.03
N ALA A 67 -5.36 -11.13 8.21
CA ALA A 67 -4.47 -12.28 8.33
C ALA A 67 -3.37 -12.09 9.38
N GLY A 68 -3.25 -10.90 9.96
CA GLY A 68 -2.21 -10.59 10.93
C GLY A 68 -0.80 -10.59 10.34
N ARG A 69 -0.68 -10.32 9.03
CA ARG A 69 0.60 -10.29 8.33
C ARG A 69 1.22 -8.89 8.35
N SER A 70 2.53 -8.86 8.43
CA SER A 70 3.26 -7.62 8.15
C SER A 70 3.25 -7.34 6.65
N PHE A 71 3.19 -6.07 6.29
CA PHE A 71 3.19 -5.66 4.88
C PHE A 71 3.76 -4.26 4.73
N GLY A 72 4.14 -3.92 3.51
CA GLY A 72 4.60 -2.59 3.19
C GLY A 72 3.59 -1.85 2.34
N VAL A 73 3.66 -0.53 2.34
CA VAL A 73 2.90 0.32 1.43
C VAL A 73 3.85 1.34 0.81
N GLU A 74 3.70 1.58 -0.49
CA GLU A 74 4.41 2.65 -1.18
C GLU A 74 3.44 3.81 -1.41
N THR A 75 3.92 5.02 -1.17
CA THR A 75 3.11 6.21 -1.36
C THR A 75 3.96 7.36 -1.88
N THR A 76 3.35 8.21 -2.70
CA THR A 76 4.00 9.43 -3.20
C THR A 76 3.85 10.61 -2.25
N LEU A 77 3.17 10.44 -1.13
CA LEU A 77 2.84 11.49 -0.17
C LEU A 77 1.82 12.51 -0.69
N ALA A 78 1.39 12.38 -1.94
CA ALA A 78 0.49 13.36 -2.56
C ALA A 78 -0.98 13.10 -2.27
N GLY A 79 -1.33 11.95 -1.69
CA GLY A 79 -2.71 11.56 -1.51
C GLY A 79 -3.07 11.26 -0.06
N ARG A 80 -4.36 10.99 0.15
CA ARG A 80 -4.89 10.62 1.46
C ARG A 80 -4.83 9.12 1.71
N TRP A 81 -4.26 8.40 0.78
CA TRP A 81 -4.15 6.95 0.81
C TRP A 81 -3.54 6.45 2.11
N ILE A 82 -2.41 7.04 2.53
CA ILE A 82 -1.73 6.59 3.74
C ILE A 82 -2.58 6.83 5.01
N PHE A 83 -3.34 7.90 5.05
CA PHE A 83 -4.23 8.16 6.18
C PHE A 83 -5.33 7.11 6.28
N ARG A 84 -5.87 6.67 5.13
CA ARG A 84 -6.86 5.60 5.11
C ARG A 84 -6.28 4.29 5.62
N VAL A 85 -5.05 3.98 5.20
CA VAL A 85 -4.35 2.79 5.69
C VAL A 85 -4.18 2.84 7.20
N MET A 86 -3.74 3.99 7.72
CA MET A 86 -3.54 4.16 9.16
C MET A 86 -4.85 4.02 9.94
N LYS A 87 -5.93 4.56 9.42
CA LYS A 87 -7.25 4.41 10.04
C LYS A 87 -7.69 2.95 10.08
N GLN A 88 -7.51 2.23 8.98
CA GLN A 88 -7.84 0.80 8.95
C GLN A 88 -7.03 0.03 9.98
N ALA A 89 -5.72 0.31 10.06
CA ALA A 89 -4.84 -0.38 10.97
C ALA A 89 -5.20 -0.13 12.44
N SER A 90 -5.66 1.08 12.76
CA SER A 90 -6.05 1.43 14.12
C SER A 90 -7.47 1.00 14.48
N GLY A 91 -8.25 0.60 13.50
CA GLY A 91 -9.66 0.24 13.70
C GLY A 91 -10.61 1.43 13.80
N GLU A 92 -10.12 2.66 13.68
CA GLU A 92 -10.97 3.86 13.80
C GLU A 92 -12.01 3.93 12.70
N GLY A 93 -11.66 3.48 11.50
CA GLY A 93 -12.59 3.49 10.39
C GLY A 93 -13.71 2.47 10.50
N ALA A 94 -13.60 1.51 11.41
CA ALA A 94 -14.59 0.46 11.62
C ALA A 94 -15.62 0.81 12.70
N ALA A 95 -15.37 1.86 13.42
CA ALA A 95 -16.25 2.27 14.52
C ALA A 95 -17.54 2.93 14.05
#